data_355fbe4df668427a480ac5f9b91a5584
#
_entry.id   355fbe4df668427a480ac5f9b91a5584
#
_cell.length_a   1.000
_cell.length_b   1.000
_cell.length_c   1.000
_cell.angle_alpha   90.00
_cell.angle_beta   90.00
_cell.angle_gamma   90.00
#
_symmetry.space_group_name_H-M   'P 1'
#
loop_
_entity.id
_entity.type
_entity.pdbx_description
1 polymer ?
#
loop_
_entity_poly.entity_id
_entity_poly.type
_entity_poly.pdbx_seq_one_letter_code
_entity_poly.pdbx_strand_id
1 'polypeptide(L)'
;MQQNWIENFLIKSSFFGTFHQIFIQSKKPKYVWKDKFYIDTKVSTFGYDGGYPDLIRLDMPFEYLTFWINAENQYITLFNDLSLTIRSVSFQPAVGWYLITSDALRVNLGDDLSNDTYQKLSLTLKYMFENNLTPSIIDLRYKAGAALNYGK
;
A
#
# COMPACT_ATOMS: atom_id res chain seq x y z
N MET A 1 -14.92 -20.46 -5.51
CA MET A 1 -13.55 -19.93 -5.56
C MET A 1 -12.78 -20.52 -4.38
N GLN A 2 -11.77 -21.34 -4.61
CA GLN A 2 -10.95 -21.86 -3.52
C GLN A 2 -10.12 -20.71 -2.95
N GLN A 3 -10.35 -20.40 -1.69
CA GLN A 3 -9.51 -19.45 -0.95
C GLN A 3 -8.19 -20.15 -0.62
N ASN A 4 -7.14 -19.84 -1.35
CA ASN A 4 -5.87 -20.52 -1.21
C ASN A 4 -5.00 -19.84 -0.12
N TRP A 5 -5.45 -19.94 1.13
CA TRP A 5 -4.77 -19.42 2.32
C TRP A 5 -3.53 -20.22 2.75
N ILE A 6 -3.39 -21.45 2.25
CA ILE A 6 -2.31 -22.35 2.61
C ILE A 6 -1.17 -22.16 1.62
N GLU A 7 0.00 -21.74 2.13
CA GLU A 7 1.22 -21.66 1.34
C GLU A 7 1.90 -23.03 1.22
N ASN A 8 2.04 -23.70 2.38
CA ASN A 8 2.64 -25.03 2.46
C ASN A 8 2.00 -25.83 3.56
N PHE A 9 2.05 -27.15 3.44
CA PHE A 9 1.75 -28.06 4.52
C PHE A 9 2.77 -29.21 4.59
N LEU A 10 3.02 -29.71 5.78
CA LEU A 10 3.87 -30.86 6.02
C LEU A 10 3.16 -31.82 6.96
N ILE A 11 3.04 -33.09 6.54
CA ILE A 11 2.51 -34.14 7.40
C ILE A 11 3.69 -35.00 7.89
N LYS A 12 3.87 -35.07 9.22
CA LYS A 12 4.80 -36.01 9.86
C LYS A 12 4.01 -37.13 10.51
N SER A 13 4.27 -38.36 10.13
CA SER A 13 3.69 -39.56 10.73
C SER A 13 4.68 -40.18 11.70
N SER A 14 4.18 -40.66 12.83
CA SER A 14 4.98 -41.50 13.72
C SER A 14 5.27 -42.84 13.06
N PHE A 15 6.47 -43.38 13.24
CA PHE A 15 6.84 -44.72 12.79
C PHE A 15 5.92 -45.83 13.33
N PHE A 16 5.33 -45.59 14.51
CA PHE A 16 4.39 -46.53 15.13
C PHE A 16 2.91 -46.26 14.81
N GLY A 17 2.61 -45.34 13.86
CA GLY A 17 1.26 -45.10 13.33
C GLY A 17 0.23 -44.54 14.31
N THR A 18 0.65 -44.07 15.48
CA THR A 18 -0.28 -43.66 16.58
C THR A 18 -0.69 -42.17 16.49
N PHE A 19 0.05 -41.34 15.79
CA PHE A 19 -0.33 -39.93 15.60
C PHE A 19 0.30 -39.34 14.34
N HIS A 20 -0.36 -38.31 13.82
CA HIS A 20 0.10 -37.49 12.71
C HIS A 20 0.21 -36.03 13.15
N GLN A 21 1.31 -35.38 12.83
CA GLN A 21 1.48 -33.95 13.01
C GLN A 21 1.31 -33.25 11.67
N ILE A 22 0.41 -32.28 11.61
CA ILE A 22 0.18 -31.46 10.41
C ILE A 22 0.71 -30.07 10.71
N PHE A 23 1.69 -29.64 9.94
CA PHE A 23 2.21 -28.27 9.98
C PHE A 23 1.63 -27.51 8.79
N ILE A 24 0.92 -26.43 9.07
CA ILE A 24 0.29 -25.58 8.05
C ILE A 24 0.96 -24.22 8.10
N GLN A 25 1.49 -23.79 6.97
CA GLN A 25 1.96 -22.43 6.76
C GLN A 25 0.91 -21.68 5.95
N SER A 26 0.29 -20.69 6.58
CA SER A 26 -0.70 -19.83 5.91
C SER A 26 -0.05 -18.61 5.27
N LYS A 27 -0.62 -18.14 4.19
CA LYS A 27 -0.26 -16.86 3.55
C LYS A 27 -0.59 -15.71 4.49
N LYS A 28 0.34 -14.75 4.59
CA LYS A 28 0.14 -13.53 5.37
C LYS A 28 -0.22 -12.39 4.41
N PRO A 29 -1.39 -11.77 4.58
CA PRO A 29 -1.77 -10.65 3.77
C PRO A 29 -0.89 -9.44 4.08
N LYS A 30 -0.48 -8.71 3.03
CA LYS A 30 0.26 -7.46 3.11
C LYS A 30 -0.60 -6.28 2.67
N TYR A 31 -1.43 -6.48 1.65
CA TYR A 31 -2.30 -5.49 1.05
C TYR A 31 -3.69 -6.04 0.80
N VAL A 32 -4.68 -5.14 0.69
CA VAL A 32 -5.99 -5.43 0.10
C VAL A 32 -6.01 -4.83 -1.31
N TRP A 33 -6.28 -5.62 -2.35
CA TRP A 33 -6.34 -5.17 -3.73
C TRP A 33 -7.78 -5.16 -4.25
N LYS A 34 -8.23 -3.99 -4.73
CA LYS A 34 -9.57 -3.74 -5.29
C LYS A 34 -10.72 -4.20 -4.38
N ASP A 35 -10.51 -4.21 -3.06
CA ASP A 35 -11.47 -4.69 -2.06
C ASP A 35 -12.01 -6.12 -2.33
N LYS A 36 -11.26 -6.93 -3.07
CA LYS A 36 -11.65 -8.30 -3.49
C LYS A 36 -10.61 -9.36 -3.15
N PHE A 37 -9.36 -8.97 -3.04
CA PHE A 37 -8.25 -9.89 -2.83
C PHE A 37 -7.30 -9.38 -1.77
N TYR A 38 -6.66 -10.30 -1.05
CA TYR A 38 -5.40 -10.02 -0.39
C TYR A 38 -4.24 -10.25 -1.33
N ILE A 39 -3.16 -9.52 -1.09
CA ILE A 39 -1.85 -9.73 -1.74
C ILE A 39 -0.83 -9.97 -0.65
N ASP A 40 -0.01 -11.02 -0.79
CA ASP A 40 1.13 -11.29 0.07
C ASP A 40 2.42 -10.61 -0.42
N THR A 41 3.52 -10.84 0.28
CA THR A 41 4.85 -10.29 -0.08
C THR A 41 5.42 -10.84 -1.41
N LYS A 42 4.86 -11.94 -1.93
CA LYS A 42 5.23 -12.55 -3.21
C LYS A 42 4.31 -12.14 -4.35
N VAL A 43 3.43 -11.17 -4.12
CA VAL A 43 2.42 -10.69 -5.09
C VAL A 43 1.41 -11.78 -5.48
N SER A 44 1.23 -12.79 -4.62
CA SER A 44 0.18 -13.79 -4.80
C SER A 44 -1.15 -13.26 -4.29
N THR A 45 -2.22 -13.49 -5.04
CA THR A 45 -3.57 -13.09 -4.66
C THR A 45 -4.32 -14.23 -3.98
N PHE A 46 -5.14 -13.90 -2.97
CA PHE A 46 -6.01 -14.86 -2.28
C PHE A 46 -7.24 -14.16 -1.71
N GLY A 47 -8.23 -14.93 -1.27
CA GLY A 47 -9.56 -14.42 -0.95
C GLY A 47 -9.57 -13.39 0.17
N TYR A 48 -10.29 -12.28 -0.04
CA TYR A 48 -10.52 -11.22 0.94
C TYR A 48 -11.74 -11.54 1.80
N ASP A 49 -11.58 -11.50 3.11
CA ASP A 49 -12.63 -11.76 4.10
C ASP A 49 -12.89 -10.59 5.07
N GLY A 50 -12.13 -9.49 4.92
CA GLY A 50 -12.24 -8.31 5.79
C GLY A 50 -11.54 -8.45 7.13
N GLY A 51 -10.81 -9.53 7.38
CA GLY A 51 -10.17 -9.82 8.67
C GLY A 51 -8.99 -8.91 9.04
N TYR A 52 -8.48 -8.08 8.11
CA TYR A 52 -7.33 -7.21 8.31
C TYR A 52 -7.65 -5.77 7.88
N PRO A 53 -8.36 -4.99 8.73
CA PRO A 53 -8.85 -3.66 8.37
C PRO A 53 -7.74 -2.61 8.20
N ASP A 54 -6.57 -2.83 8.83
CA ASP A 54 -5.46 -1.85 8.86
C ASP A 54 -4.50 -1.97 7.67
N LEU A 55 -4.69 -2.96 6.80
CA LEU A 55 -3.87 -3.10 5.61
C LEU A 55 -4.11 -1.98 4.60
N ILE A 56 -3.02 -1.52 3.97
CA ILE A 56 -3.11 -0.53 2.89
C ILE A 56 -3.95 -1.11 1.75
N ARG A 57 -4.89 -0.31 1.26
CA ARG A 57 -5.76 -0.66 0.13
C ARG A 57 -5.11 -0.20 -1.18
N LEU A 58 -5.02 -1.10 -2.14
CA LEU A 58 -4.49 -0.83 -3.47
C LEU A 58 -5.63 -0.85 -4.49
N ASP A 59 -5.82 0.25 -5.21
CA ASP A 59 -6.77 0.34 -6.31
C ASP A 59 -6.03 0.73 -7.60
N MET A 60 -5.60 -0.28 -8.33
CA MET A 60 -4.87 -0.13 -9.58
C MET A 60 -4.97 -1.41 -10.42
N PRO A 61 -4.76 -1.34 -11.76
CA PRO A 61 -4.57 -2.52 -12.59
C PRO A 61 -3.39 -3.37 -12.10
N PHE A 62 -3.45 -4.69 -12.36
CA PHE A 62 -2.44 -5.65 -11.86
C PHE A 62 -1.01 -5.31 -12.30
N GLU A 63 -0.84 -4.85 -13.51
CA GLU A 63 0.45 -4.44 -14.08
C GLU A 63 1.12 -3.27 -13.34
N TYR A 64 0.34 -2.46 -12.61
CA TYR A 64 0.86 -1.34 -11.80
C TYR A 64 1.27 -1.73 -10.38
N LEU A 65 0.88 -2.90 -9.90
CA LEU A 65 1.23 -3.38 -8.56
C LEU A 65 2.74 -3.41 -8.35
N THR A 66 3.49 -3.86 -9.33
CA THR A 66 4.96 -3.96 -9.23
C THR A 66 5.62 -2.59 -9.07
N PHE A 67 5.10 -1.55 -9.73
CA PHE A 67 5.63 -0.18 -9.56
C PHE A 67 5.47 0.30 -8.12
N TRP A 68 4.29 0.07 -7.52
CA TRP A 68 4.08 0.42 -6.12
C TRP A 68 4.97 -0.41 -5.19
N ILE A 69 5.01 -1.72 -5.34
CA ILE A 69 5.78 -2.62 -4.47
C ILE A 69 7.28 -2.27 -4.49
N ASN A 70 7.81 -1.84 -5.64
CA ASN A 70 9.21 -1.40 -5.74
C ASN A 70 9.46 -0.06 -5.04
N ALA A 71 8.46 0.80 -4.95
CA ALA A 71 8.57 2.14 -4.36
C ALA A 71 8.08 2.20 -2.90
N GLU A 72 7.28 1.25 -2.44
CA GLU A 72 6.53 1.30 -1.19
C GLU A 72 7.35 1.67 0.03
N ASN A 73 8.54 1.08 0.19
CA ASN A 73 9.35 1.27 1.39
C ASN A 73 9.71 2.73 1.61
N GLN A 74 10.13 3.45 0.56
CA GLN A 74 10.48 4.86 0.69
C GLN A 74 9.28 5.74 1.02
N TYR A 75 8.11 5.48 0.41
CA TYR A 75 6.89 6.23 0.68
C TYR A 75 6.34 5.94 2.07
N ILE A 76 6.24 4.66 2.47
CA ILE A 76 5.75 4.28 3.79
C ILE A 76 6.65 4.84 4.89
N THR A 77 7.96 4.77 4.73
CA THR A 77 8.92 5.33 5.69
C THR A 77 8.74 6.84 5.80
N LEU A 78 8.69 7.57 4.68
CA LEU A 78 8.51 9.02 4.66
C LEU A 78 7.26 9.47 5.43
N PHE A 79 6.13 8.80 5.20
CA PHE A 79 4.87 9.13 5.88
C PHE A 79 4.93 8.77 7.37
N ASN A 80 5.46 7.61 7.72
CA ASN A 80 5.60 7.18 9.11
C ASN A 80 6.52 8.10 9.92
N ASP A 81 7.61 8.58 9.35
CA ASP A 81 8.53 9.55 9.98
C ASP A 81 7.83 10.86 10.33
N LEU A 82 6.76 11.19 9.62
CA LEU A 82 5.91 12.35 9.86
C LEU A 82 4.64 12.04 10.67
N SER A 83 4.57 10.83 11.25
CA SER A 83 3.37 10.35 11.98
C SER A 83 2.11 10.30 11.13
N LEU A 84 2.25 10.19 9.83
CA LEU A 84 1.16 9.97 8.87
C LEU A 84 1.10 8.49 8.48
N THR A 85 -0.09 7.96 8.30
CA THR A 85 -0.28 6.57 7.86
C THR A 85 -0.97 6.54 6.51
N ILE A 86 -0.37 5.87 5.53
CA ILE A 86 -0.99 5.65 4.23
C ILE A 86 -2.12 4.63 4.39
N ARG A 87 -3.33 5.02 4.02
CA ARG A 87 -4.52 4.16 4.04
C ARG A 87 -4.77 3.49 2.69
N SER A 88 -4.59 4.24 1.61
CA SER A 88 -4.78 3.70 0.26
C SER A 88 -3.80 4.30 -0.74
N VAL A 89 -3.53 3.51 -1.78
CA VAL A 89 -2.73 3.90 -2.95
C VAL A 89 -3.51 3.52 -4.19
N SER A 90 -3.63 4.45 -5.12
CA SER A 90 -4.41 4.24 -6.34
C SER A 90 -3.67 4.74 -7.57
N PHE A 91 -3.94 4.11 -8.71
CA PHE A 91 -3.54 4.58 -10.02
C PHE A 91 -4.73 4.54 -10.96
N GLN A 92 -4.96 5.67 -11.63
CA GLN A 92 -5.98 5.80 -12.69
C GLN A 92 -5.35 6.50 -13.90
N PRO A 93 -5.51 5.99 -15.12
CA PRO A 93 -4.84 6.55 -16.32
C PRO A 93 -5.06 8.06 -16.52
N ALA A 94 -6.24 8.57 -16.18
CA ALA A 94 -6.57 10.00 -16.34
C ALA A 94 -6.03 10.90 -15.22
N VAL A 95 -5.66 10.33 -14.06
CA VAL A 95 -5.31 11.07 -12.84
C VAL A 95 -3.84 10.84 -12.44
N GLY A 96 -3.31 9.66 -12.78
CA GLY A 96 -2.03 9.18 -12.29
C GLY A 96 -2.10 8.53 -10.90
N TRP A 97 -0.99 8.48 -10.23
CA TRP A 97 -0.85 7.96 -8.87
C TRP A 97 -1.36 8.95 -7.83
N TYR A 98 -2.07 8.44 -6.83
CA TYR A 98 -2.42 9.22 -5.65
C TYR A 98 -2.49 8.34 -4.40
N LEU A 99 -2.22 8.97 -3.26
CA LEU A 99 -2.30 8.36 -1.93
C LEU A 99 -3.39 9.05 -1.12
N ILE A 100 -3.97 8.31 -0.18
CA ILE A 100 -4.84 8.89 0.86
C ILE A 100 -4.33 8.37 2.21
N THR A 101 -4.14 9.29 3.15
CA THR A 101 -3.73 8.97 4.52
C THR A 101 -4.95 8.68 5.42
N SER A 102 -4.69 8.17 6.62
CA SER A 102 -5.74 7.86 7.60
C SER A 102 -6.53 9.09 8.07
N ASP A 103 -5.90 10.26 8.05
CA ASP A 103 -6.51 11.58 8.36
C ASP A 103 -7.08 12.29 7.13
N ALA A 104 -7.27 11.54 6.04
CA ALA A 104 -7.89 11.96 4.79
C ALA A 104 -7.10 13.01 3.96
N LEU A 105 -5.79 13.20 4.23
CA LEU A 105 -4.93 13.95 3.33
C LEU A 105 -4.79 13.21 2.01
N ARG A 106 -5.13 13.85 0.89
CA ARG A 106 -4.92 13.32 -0.46
C ARG A 106 -3.63 13.88 -1.05
N VAL A 107 -2.81 13.01 -1.62
CA VAL A 107 -1.56 13.38 -2.30
C VAL A 107 -1.61 12.89 -3.74
N ASN A 108 -1.73 13.79 -4.70
CA ASN A 108 -1.65 13.47 -6.13
C ASN A 108 -0.18 13.50 -6.55
N LEU A 109 0.38 12.34 -6.91
CA LEU A 109 1.78 12.18 -7.29
C LEU A 109 2.02 12.44 -8.79
N GLY A 110 1.03 12.13 -9.63
CA GLY A 110 1.13 12.23 -11.08
C GLY A 110 1.45 10.89 -11.74
N ASP A 111 2.17 10.94 -12.85
CA ASP A 111 2.26 9.81 -13.79
C ASP A 111 3.20 8.70 -13.32
N ASP A 112 4.15 9.00 -12.43
CA ASP A 112 5.16 8.05 -12.01
C ASP A 112 5.47 8.10 -10.50
N LEU A 113 6.18 7.07 -10.03
CA LEU A 113 6.73 6.96 -8.68
C LEU A 113 8.26 7.09 -8.71
N SER A 114 8.77 7.99 -9.58
CA SER A 114 10.19 8.23 -9.74
C SER A 114 10.83 8.87 -8.50
N ASN A 115 12.17 8.84 -8.46
CA ASN A 115 12.90 9.52 -7.40
C ASN A 115 12.62 11.04 -7.39
N ASP A 116 12.40 11.65 -8.54
CA ASP A 116 12.06 13.08 -8.63
C ASP A 116 10.72 13.39 -7.99
N THR A 117 9.70 12.56 -8.24
CA THR A 117 8.39 12.64 -7.59
C THR A 117 8.52 12.47 -6.08
N TYR A 118 9.31 11.49 -5.64
CA TYR A 118 9.57 11.26 -4.21
C TYR A 118 10.27 12.46 -3.56
N GLN A 119 11.32 13.03 -4.17
CA GLN A 119 12.03 14.19 -3.64
C GLN A 119 11.11 15.41 -3.54
N LYS A 120 10.31 15.65 -4.56
CA LYS A 120 9.31 16.74 -4.55
C LYS A 120 8.32 16.57 -3.41
N LEU A 121 7.81 15.36 -3.19
CA LEU A 121 6.92 15.04 -2.07
C LEU A 121 7.59 15.29 -0.73
N SER A 122 8.81 14.77 -0.54
CA SER A 122 9.56 14.91 0.70
C SER A 122 9.78 16.38 1.08
N LEU A 123 10.20 17.20 0.11
CA LEU A 123 10.38 18.65 0.32
C LEU A 123 9.06 19.36 0.62
N THR A 124 7.97 18.99 -0.05
CA THR A 124 6.64 19.58 0.16
C THR A 124 6.12 19.25 1.55
N LEU A 125 6.21 17.98 1.98
CA LEU A 125 5.79 17.56 3.32
C LEU A 125 6.62 18.25 4.40
N LYS A 126 7.95 18.33 4.23
CA LYS A 126 8.82 19.03 5.16
C LYS A 126 8.42 20.50 5.32
N TYR A 127 8.26 21.22 4.20
CA TYR A 127 7.80 22.62 4.20
C TYR A 127 6.45 22.79 4.91
N MET A 128 5.53 21.85 4.63
CA MET A 128 4.18 21.85 5.24
C MET A 128 4.26 21.72 6.76
N PHE A 129 5.05 20.79 7.28
CA PHE A 129 5.22 20.59 8.72
C PHE A 129 5.95 21.75 9.39
N GLU A 130 7.03 22.27 8.79
CA GLU A 130 7.77 23.42 9.33
C GLU A 130 6.93 24.69 9.42
N ASN A 131 5.92 24.84 8.56
CA ASN A 131 5.03 26.00 8.53
C ASN A 131 3.64 25.75 9.14
N ASN A 132 3.44 24.60 9.78
CA ASN A 132 2.16 24.19 10.39
C ASN A 132 0.97 24.27 9.41
N LEU A 133 1.18 23.88 8.16
CA LEU A 133 0.15 23.85 7.13
C LEU A 133 -0.61 22.53 7.17
N THR A 134 -1.94 22.61 7.07
CA THR A 134 -2.84 21.43 7.09
C THR A 134 -3.75 21.39 5.86
N PRO A 135 -3.21 21.23 4.66
CA PRO A 135 -4.03 21.13 3.46
C PRO A 135 -4.82 19.82 3.46
N SER A 136 -5.92 19.79 2.72
CA SER A 136 -6.65 18.56 2.42
C SER A 136 -6.11 17.82 1.20
N ILE A 137 -5.46 18.55 0.28
CA ILE A 137 -4.86 17.98 -0.92
C ILE A 137 -3.48 18.58 -1.16
N ILE A 138 -2.50 17.71 -1.46
CA ILE A 138 -1.20 18.06 -2.02
C ILE A 138 -1.19 17.59 -3.47
N ASP A 139 -0.92 18.47 -4.42
CA ASP A 139 -0.85 18.14 -5.83
C ASP A 139 0.55 18.38 -6.39
N LEU A 140 1.26 17.31 -6.74
CA LEU A 140 2.63 17.33 -7.25
C LEU A 140 2.72 17.29 -8.78
N ARG A 141 1.59 17.31 -9.48
CA ARG A 141 1.55 17.20 -10.96
C ARG A 141 2.12 18.44 -11.67
N TYR A 142 2.37 19.51 -10.94
CA TYR A 142 3.00 20.71 -11.50
C TYR A 142 4.51 20.53 -11.68
N LYS A 143 5.04 21.02 -12.82
CA LYS A 143 6.47 20.87 -13.15
C LYS A 143 7.40 21.51 -12.10
N ALA A 144 7.05 22.69 -11.62
CA ALA A 144 7.92 23.53 -10.79
C ALA A 144 7.48 23.64 -9.34
N GLY A 145 6.83 22.62 -8.77
CA GLY A 145 6.43 22.67 -7.38
C GLY A 145 5.21 21.84 -7.05
N ALA A 146 4.57 22.18 -5.95
CA ALA A 146 3.35 21.55 -5.47
C ALA A 146 2.28 22.59 -5.20
N ALA A 147 1.02 22.22 -5.42
CA ALA A 147 -0.11 23.01 -5.00
C ALA A 147 -0.71 22.42 -3.71
N LEU A 148 -0.97 23.28 -2.74
CA LEU A 148 -1.66 22.94 -1.49
C LEU A 148 -3.09 23.47 -1.56
N ASN A 149 -4.06 22.59 -1.41
CA ASN A 149 -5.48 22.95 -1.43
C ASN A 149 -6.10 22.68 -0.06
N TYR A 150 -6.84 23.66 0.44
CA TYR A 150 -7.53 23.64 1.75
C TYR A 150 -9.05 23.52 1.57
N GLY A 151 -9.52 23.31 0.35
CA GLY A 151 -10.94 23.12 0.07
C GLY A 151 -11.51 21.84 0.69
N LYS A 152 -12.78 21.91 1.04
CA LYS A 152 -13.55 20.74 1.50
C LYS A 152 -13.93 19.84 0.33
#